data_460e2ddce41834a642a5317220794362
#
_entry.id   460e2ddce41834a642a5317220794362
#
_cell.length_a   1.000
_cell.length_b   1.000
_cell.length_c   1.000
_cell.angle_alpha   90.00
_cell.angle_beta   90.00
_cell.angle_gamma   90.00
#
_symmetry.space_group_name_H-M   'P 1'
#
loop_
_entity.id
_entity.type
_entity.pdbx_description
1 polymer ?
#
loop_
_entity_poly.entity_id
_entity_poly.type
_entity_poly.pdbx_seq_one_letter_code
_entity_poly.pdbx_strand_id
1 'polypeptide(L)'
;MDLETIQSMWEKDSKMDPDNLHSESLNIPTLHAKYYDLYNNISLLRKKAEQQRKNIRHERYEYFSGKADPDVYIKDPFPKKIRDKETMQKYLDADEKLSGVSLKIEYYEVMMKYLEEILKMLSQRTYQIKNAIEFMRFSAGLG
;
A
#
# COMPACT_ATOMS: atom_id res chain seq x y z
N MET A 1 4.99 -2.08 9.44
CA MET A 1 4.20 -0.85 9.56
C MET A 1 2.83 -1.08 8.95
N ASP A 2 1.80 -0.67 9.63
CA ASP A 2 0.42 -0.82 9.18
C ASP A 2 -0.21 0.53 8.78
N LEU A 3 -1.41 0.47 8.22
CA LEU A 3 -2.14 1.66 7.78
C LEU A 3 -2.43 2.62 8.94
N GLU A 4 -2.82 2.08 10.08
CA GLU A 4 -3.14 2.90 11.27
C GLU A 4 -1.94 3.71 11.75
N THR A 5 -0.75 3.11 11.71
CA THR A 5 0.50 3.79 12.06
C THR A 5 0.77 4.96 11.10
N ILE A 6 0.59 4.74 9.80
CA ILE A 6 0.78 5.80 8.80
C ILE A 6 -0.25 6.93 9.01
N GLN A 7 -1.51 6.57 9.27
CA GLN A 7 -2.57 7.53 9.53
C GLN A 7 -2.27 8.38 10.78
N SER A 8 -1.77 7.75 11.84
CA SER A 8 -1.39 8.45 13.08
C SER A 8 -0.21 9.39 12.86
N MET A 9 0.78 8.96 12.08
CA MET A 9 1.92 9.82 11.72
C MET A 9 1.46 11.04 10.93
N TRP A 10 0.62 10.84 9.94
CA TRP A 10 0.12 11.94 9.10
C TRP A 10 -0.81 12.89 9.86
N GLU A 11 -1.60 12.39 10.80
CA GLU A 11 -2.41 13.25 11.67
C GLU A 11 -1.57 14.30 12.38
N LYS A 12 -0.37 13.93 12.83
CA LYS A 12 0.59 14.86 13.44
C LYS A 12 1.28 15.74 12.39
N ASP A 13 1.80 15.13 11.34
CA ASP A 13 2.60 15.82 10.32
C ASP A 13 1.77 16.72 9.41
N SER A 14 0.45 16.49 9.33
CA SER A 14 -0.46 17.31 8.53
C SER A 14 -0.66 18.71 9.11
N LYS A 15 -0.41 18.89 10.41
CA LYS A 15 -0.60 20.17 11.09
C LYS A 15 0.59 21.08 10.84
N MET A 16 0.32 22.35 10.58
CA MET A 16 1.34 23.38 10.43
C MET A 16 1.15 24.43 11.51
N ASP A 17 2.26 24.93 12.07
CA ASP A 17 2.25 26.03 13.03
C ASP A 17 2.21 27.36 12.25
N PRO A 18 1.11 28.14 12.37
CA PRO A 18 1.01 29.40 11.65
C PRO A 18 2.02 30.47 12.11
N ASP A 19 2.60 30.30 13.30
CA ASP A 19 3.58 31.22 13.84
C ASP A 19 5.01 30.91 13.39
N ASN A 20 5.23 29.75 12.73
CA ASN A 20 6.55 29.27 12.28
C ASN A 20 6.52 28.83 10.82
N LEU A 21 5.88 29.58 9.94
CA LEU A 21 5.69 29.20 8.53
C LEU A 21 7.02 29.04 7.77
N HIS A 22 8.03 29.82 8.14
CA HIS A 22 9.36 29.67 7.53
C HIS A 22 9.96 28.29 7.84
N SER A 23 9.91 27.83 9.10
CA SER A 23 10.37 26.51 9.51
C SER A 23 9.54 25.41 8.86
N GLU A 24 8.22 25.59 8.76
CA GLU A 24 7.32 24.66 8.10
C GLU A 24 7.68 24.50 6.61
N SER A 25 8.01 25.61 5.94
CA SER A 25 8.46 25.58 4.55
C SER A 25 9.74 24.79 4.36
N LEU A 26 10.73 25.00 5.23
CA LEU A 26 12.01 24.31 5.17
C LEU A 26 11.89 22.81 5.49
N ASN A 27 10.85 22.43 6.21
CA ASN A 27 10.61 21.03 6.60
C ASN A 27 9.90 20.19 5.51
N ILE A 28 9.38 20.81 4.47
CA ILE A 28 8.67 20.10 3.40
C ILE A 28 9.51 18.97 2.78
N PRO A 29 10.77 19.21 2.36
CA PRO A 29 11.58 18.13 1.78
C PRO A 29 11.82 16.97 2.75
N THR A 30 11.98 17.24 4.03
CA THR A 30 12.19 16.21 5.06
C THR A 30 10.96 15.33 5.19
N LEU A 31 9.75 15.91 5.26
CA LEU A 31 8.51 15.18 5.32
C LEU A 31 8.25 14.40 4.03
N HIS A 32 8.53 15.01 2.89
CA HIS A 32 8.38 14.33 1.60
C HIS A 32 9.27 13.09 1.54
N ALA A 33 10.52 13.19 1.93
CA ALA A 33 11.46 12.07 1.94
C ALA A 33 10.95 10.95 2.86
N LYS A 34 10.46 11.30 4.05
CA LYS A 34 9.91 10.34 5.02
C LYS A 34 8.78 9.49 4.41
N TYR A 35 7.79 10.13 3.80
CA TYR A 35 6.64 9.45 3.23
C TYR A 35 6.95 8.77 1.90
N TYR A 36 7.83 9.33 1.12
CA TYR A 36 8.30 8.73 -0.13
C TYR A 36 9.06 7.42 0.12
N ASP A 37 9.90 7.40 1.16
CA ASP A 37 10.62 6.18 1.56
C ASP A 37 9.64 5.09 2.00
N LEU A 38 8.61 5.45 2.77
CA LEU A 38 7.55 4.50 3.16
C LEU A 38 6.82 3.96 1.93
N TYR A 39 6.48 4.83 0.98
CA TYR A 39 5.83 4.43 -0.26
C TYR A 39 6.67 3.40 -1.01
N ASN A 40 7.95 3.66 -1.17
CA ASN A 40 8.85 2.76 -1.89
C ASN A 40 9.00 1.43 -1.16
N ASN A 41 9.11 1.43 0.16
CA ASN A 41 9.22 0.20 0.96
C ASN A 41 7.97 -0.66 0.80
N ILE A 42 6.79 -0.07 0.85
CA ILE A 42 5.52 -0.80 0.68
C ILE A 42 5.35 -1.27 -0.76
N SER A 43 5.78 -0.48 -1.74
CA SER A 43 5.79 -0.91 -3.15
C SER A 43 6.62 -2.17 -3.35
N LEU A 44 7.78 -2.25 -2.71
CA LEU A 44 8.64 -3.43 -2.78
C LEU A 44 8.00 -4.65 -2.09
N LEU A 45 7.34 -4.43 -0.95
CA LEU A 45 6.57 -5.49 -0.27
C LEU A 45 5.43 -6.01 -1.14
N ARG A 46 4.74 -5.12 -1.85
CA ARG A 46 3.70 -5.51 -2.80
C ARG A 46 4.25 -6.38 -3.92
N LYS A 47 5.37 -5.99 -4.51
CA LYS A 47 6.02 -6.77 -5.57
C LYS A 47 6.41 -8.15 -5.09
N LYS A 48 6.93 -8.26 -3.87
CA LYS A 48 7.28 -9.54 -3.25
C LYS A 48 6.03 -10.40 -3.06
N ALA A 49 4.93 -9.81 -2.60
CA ALA A 49 3.67 -10.52 -2.43
C ALA A 49 3.06 -10.96 -3.77
N GLU A 50 3.20 -10.17 -4.82
CA GLU A 50 2.77 -10.54 -6.17
C GLU A 50 3.54 -11.76 -6.69
N GLN A 51 4.84 -11.81 -6.45
CA GLN A 51 5.65 -12.99 -6.79
C GLN A 51 5.22 -14.21 -5.98
N GLN A 52 4.96 -14.02 -4.69
CA GLN A 52 4.46 -15.07 -3.81
C GLN A 52 3.10 -15.60 -4.31
N ARG A 53 2.21 -14.72 -4.77
CA ARG A 53 0.92 -15.11 -5.34
C ARG A 53 1.08 -16.00 -6.56
N LYS A 54 2.02 -15.67 -7.45
CA LYS A 54 2.32 -16.49 -8.63
C LYS A 54 2.79 -17.89 -8.23
N ASN A 55 3.66 -17.97 -7.24
CA ASN A 55 4.17 -19.24 -6.76
C ASN A 55 3.06 -20.08 -6.10
N ILE A 56 2.24 -19.48 -5.26
CA ILE A 56 1.11 -20.16 -4.60
C ILE A 56 0.11 -20.62 -5.66
N ARG A 57 -0.19 -19.79 -6.65
CA ARG A 57 -1.12 -20.15 -7.73
C ARG A 57 -0.61 -21.38 -8.49
N HIS A 58 0.67 -21.44 -8.78
CA HIS A 58 1.28 -22.61 -9.43
C HIS A 58 1.15 -23.84 -8.56
N GLU A 59 1.49 -23.76 -7.26
CA GLU A 59 1.37 -24.88 -6.33
C GLU A 59 -0.07 -25.38 -6.22
N ARG A 60 -1.04 -24.47 -6.12
CA ARG A 60 -2.46 -24.83 -6.03
C ARG A 60 -2.98 -25.42 -7.34
N TYR A 61 -2.51 -24.90 -8.47
CA TYR A 61 -2.82 -25.48 -9.78
C TYR A 61 -2.35 -26.93 -9.87
N GLU A 62 -1.09 -27.19 -9.51
CA GLU A 62 -0.53 -28.55 -9.49
C GLU A 62 -1.32 -29.46 -8.53
N TYR A 63 -1.67 -28.95 -7.36
CA TYR A 63 -2.45 -29.70 -6.39
C TYR A 63 -3.84 -30.10 -6.94
N PHE A 64 -4.58 -29.15 -7.49
CA PHE A 64 -5.94 -29.41 -8.02
C PHE A 64 -5.92 -30.28 -9.29
N SER A 65 -4.84 -30.26 -10.05
CA SER A 65 -4.71 -31.07 -11.26
C SER A 65 -4.16 -32.49 -11.00
N GLY A 66 -3.80 -32.80 -9.75
CA GLY A 66 -3.29 -34.12 -9.37
C GLY A 66 -1.80 -34.30 -9.65
N LYS A 67 -1.07 -33.21 -9.90
CA LYS A 67 0.35 -33.23 -10.29
C LYS A 67 1.30 -32.90 -9.14
N ALA A 68 0.80 -32.57 -7.95
CA ALA A 68 1.64 -32.31 -6.80
C ALA A 68 2.34 -33.59 -6.32
N ASP A 69 3.36 -33.44 -5.46
CA ASP A 69 4.06 -34.57 -4.88
C ASP A 69 3.09 -35.45 -4.05
N PRO A 70 3.29 -36.80 -4.05
CA PRO A 70 2.42 -37.70 -3.30
C PRO A 70 2.27 -37.34 -1.82
N ASP A 71 3.31 -36.81 -1.18
CA ASP A 71 3.28 -36.41 0.22
C ASP A 71 2.24 -35.32 0.51
N VAL A 72 1.98 -34.45 -0.45
CA VAL A 72 0.97 -33.39 -0.34
C VAL A 72 -0.41 -33.99 -0.15
N TYR A 73 -0.74 -35.03 -0.92
CA TYR A 73 -2.04 -35.70 -0.88
C TYR A 73 -2.22 -36.60 0.35
N ILE A 74 -1.12 -37.03 0.95
CA ILE A 74 -1.17 -37.75 2.23
C ILE A 74 -1.62 -36.82 3.35
N LYS A 75 -1.12 -35.60 3.36
CA LYS A 75 -1.46 -34.58 4.38
C LYS A 75 -2.80 -33.92 4.12
N ASP A 76 -3.13 -33.68 2.86
CA ASP A 76 -4.34 -32.98 2.44
C ASP A 76 -4.92 -33.67 1.21
N PRO A 77 -5.76 -34.70 1.41
CA PRO A 77 -6.32 -35.48 0.31
C PRO A 77 -7.23 -34.66 -0.58
N PHE A 78 -7.07 -34.81 -1.89
CA PHE A 78 -7.93 -34.23 -2.90
C PHE A 78 -8.30 -35.31 -3.91
N PRO A 79 -9.52 -35.90 -3.83
CA PRO A 79 -9.86 -37.08 -4.65
C PRO A 79 -10.18 -36.77 -6.10
N LYS A 80 -10.25 -35.50 -6.48
CA LYS A 80 -10.55 -35.07 -7.83
C LYS A 80 -9.26 -34.72 -8.59
N LYS A 81 -9.34 -34.73 -9.92
CA LYS A 81 -8.31 -34.22 -10.81
C LYS A 81 -8.99 -33.26 -11.77
N ILE A 82 -8.79 -31.98 -11.57
CA ILE A 82 -9.43 -30.94 -12.39
C ILE A 82 -8.59 -30.73 -13.64
N ARG A 83 -9.21 -30.82 -14.81
CA ARG A 83 -8.53 -30.68 -16.10
C ARG A 83 -9.02 -29.53 -16.93
N ASP A 84 -10.29 -29.15 -16.79
CA ASP A 84 -10.84 -28.05 -17.54
C ASP A 84 -10.54 -26.70 -16.88
N LYS A 85 -10.33 -25.71 -17.73
CA LYS A 85 -9.91 -24.36 -17.33
C LYS A 85 -10.96 -23.65 -16.45
N GLU A 86 -12.23 -23.79 -16.80
CA GLU A 86 -13.32 -23.11 -16.09
C GLU A 86 -13.46 -23.60 -14.65
N THR A 87 -13.46 -24.91 -14.45
CA THR A 87 -13.53 -25.52 -13.12
C THR A 87 -12.31 -25.19 -12.30
N MET A 88 -11.11 -25.26 -12.91
CA MET A 88 -9.85 -24.90 -12.27
C MET A 88 -9.89 -23.46 -11.75
N GLN A 89 -10.39 -22.53 -12.53
CA GLN A 89 -10.49 -21.12 -12.14
C GLN A 89 -11.39 -20.95 -10.91
N LYS A 90 -12.51 -21.68 -10.85
CA LYS A 90 -13.41 -21.65 -9.68
C LYS A 90 -12.70 -22.13 -8.41
N TYR A 91 -11.94 -23.23 -8.49
CA TYR A 91 -11.19 -23.74 -7.34
C TYR A 91 -10.06 -22.78 -6.90
N LEU A 92 -9.35 -22.20 -7.86
CA LEU A 92 -8.30 -21.23 -7.55
C LEU A 92 -8.87 -19.96 -6.90
N ASP A 93 -10.01 -19.47 -7.40
CA ASP A 93 -10.67 -18.27 -6.85
C ASP A 93 -11.17 -18.50 -5.42
N ALA A 94 -11.58 -19.72 -5.11
CA ALA A 94 -12.06 -20.09 -3.77
C ALA A 94 -10.95 -20.55 -2.82
N ASP A 95 -9.70 -20.67 -3.31
CA ASP A 95 -8.60 -21.16 -2.50
C ASP A 95 -8.19 -20.15 -1.43
N GLU A 96 -8.11 -20.61 -0.18
CA GLU A 96 -7.81 -19.74 0.97
C GLU A 96 -6.39 -19.18 0.92
N LYS A 97 -5.41 -19.96 0.47
CA LYS A 97 -4.02 -19.52 0.38
C LYS A 97 -3.85 -18.41 -0.65
N LEU A 98 -4.49 -18.56 -1.82
CA LEU A 98 -4.50 -17.53 -2.86
C LEU A 98 -5.26 -16.29 -2.41
N SER A 99 -6.42 -16.46 -1.80
CA SER A 99 -7.22 -15.34 -1.29
C SER A 99 -6.45 -14.54 -0.24
N GLY A 100 -5.75 -15.23 0.65
CA GLY A 100 -4.94 -14.58 1.69
C GLY A 100 -3.85 -13.68 1.13
N VAL A 101 -3.09 -14.16 0.14
CA VAL A 101 -2.04 -13.34 -0.48
C VAL A 101 -2.62 -12.23 -1.34
N SER A 102 -3.75 -12.45 -1.99
CA SER A 102 -4.44 -11.41 -2.76
C SER A 102 -4.93 -10.27 -1.88
N LEU A 103 -5.50 -10.59 -0.71
CA LEU A 103 -5.91 -9.58 0.28
C LEU A 103 -4.71 -8.78 0.80
N LYS A 104 -3.57 -9.44 0.99
CA LYS A 104 -2.34 -8.78 1.40
C LYS A 104 -1.87 -7.77 0.35
N ILE A 105 -1.93 -8.13 -0.93
CA ILE A 105 -1.59 -7.24 -2.04
C ILE A 105 -2.52 -6.03 -2.06
N GLU A 106 -3.83 -6.25 -1.93
CA GLU A 106 -4.83 -5.18 -1.88
C GLU A 106 -4.59 -4.24 -0.70
N TYR A 107 -4.20 -4.77 0.45
CA TYR A 107 -3.86 -3.98 1.62
C TYR A 107 -2.67 -3.06 1.35
N TYR A 108 -1.61 -3.59 0.71
CA TYR A 108 -0.47 -2.76 0.31
C TYR A 108 -0.88 -1.66 -0.68
N GLU A 109 -1.78 -1.96 -1.61
CA GLU A 109 -2.30 -0.97 -2.56
C GLU A 109 -3.06 0.16 -1.86
N VAL A 110 -3.86 -0.17 -0.85
CA VAL A 110 -4.56 0.83 -0.02
C VAL A 110 -3.56 1.73 0.69
N MET A 111 -2.51 1.15 1.30
CA MET A 111 -1.46 1.91 1.96
C MET A 111 -0.72 2.82 0.98
N MET A 112 -0.38 2.32 -0.19
CA MET A 112 0.31 3.09 -1.23
C MET A 112 -0.54 4.27 -1.69
N LYS A 113 -1.83 4.05 -1.89
CA LYS A 113 -2.76 5.11 -2.29
C LYS A 113 -2.86 6.20 -1.22
N TYR A 114 -2.91 5.82 0.04
CA TYR A 114 -2.90 6.77 1.16
C TYR A 114 -1.63 7.61 1.16
N LEU A 115 -0.47 6.97 0.96
CA LEU A 115 0.82 7.65 0.88
C LEU A 115 0.91 8.57 -0.33
N GLU A 116 0.36 8.19 -1.47
CA GLU A 116 0.28 9.05 -2.66
C GLU A 116 -0.49 10.34 -2.36
N GLU A 117 -1.59 10.25 -1.64
CA GLU A 117 -2.36 11.44 -1.25
C GLU A 117 -1.57 12.34 -0.28
N ILE A 118 -0.82 11.75 0.66
CA ILE A 118 0.07 12.52 1.55
C ILE A 118 1.13 13.27 0.73
N LEU A 119 1.80 12.58 -0.19
CA LEU A 119 2.83 13.17 -1.03
C LEU A 119 2.27 14.32 -1.88
N LYS A 120 1.07 14.15 -2.39
CA LYS A 120 0.36 15.18 -3.15
C LYS A 120 0.06 16.40 -2.30
N MET A 121 -0.43 16.20 -1.08
CA MET A 121 -0.69 17.29 -0.13
C MET A 121 0.58 18.03 0.25
N LEU A 122 1.69 17.30 0.46
CA LEU A 122 2.99 17.90 0.73
C LEU A 122 3.48 18.75 -0.45
N SER A 123 3.27 18.30 -1.68
CA SER A 123 3.62 19.06 -2.88
C SER A 123 2.84 20.37 -2.99
N GLN A 124 1.62 20.42 -2.43
CA GLN A 124 0.79 21.62 -2.42
C GLN A 124 1.07 22.55 -1.24
N ARG A 125 1.85 22.10 -0.27
CA ARG A 125 2.09 22.83 0.98
C ARG A 125 2.78 24.17 0.75
N THR A 126 3.64 24.27 -0.27
CA THR A 126 4.29 25.52 -0.67
C THR A 126 3.28 26.61 -0.99
N TYR A 127 2.24 26.27 -1.76
CA TYR A 127 1.16 27.20 -2.09
C TYR A 127 0.32 27.59 -0.87
N GLN A 128 0.05 26.62 0.01
CA GLN A 128 -0.70 26.88 1.24
C GLN A 128 0.05 27.87 2.16
N ILE A 129 1.36 27.67 2.31
CA ILE A 129 2.21 28.55 3.11
C ILE A 129 2.27 29.94 2.48
N LYS A 130 2.45 30.03 1.16
CA LYS A 130 2.45 31.29 0.43
C LYS A 130 1.14 32.05 0.62
N ASN A 131 0.01 31.38 0.47
CA ASN A 131 -1.31 31.97 0.65
C ASN A 131 -1.51 32.44 2.09
N ALA A 132 -1.05 31.68 3.08
CA ALA A 132 -1.15 32.07 4.49
C ALA A 132 -0.34 33.34 4.77
N ILE A 133 0.87 33.45 4.22
CA ILE A 133 1.72 34.63 4.35
C ILE A 133 1.08 35.85 3.68
N GLU A 134 0.52 35.71 2.50
CA GLU A 134 -0.18 36.79 1.79
C GLU A 134 -1.39 37.28 2.58
N PHE A 135 -2.17 36.35 3.16
CA PHE A 135 -3.29 36.69 4.02
C PHE A 135 -2.87 37.47 5.26
N MET A 136 -1.80 37.03 5.91
CA MET A 136 -1.23 37.71 7.10
C MET A 136 -0.78 39.13 6.77
N ARG A 137 -0.12 39.30 5.63
CA ARG A 137 0.34 40.63 5.15
C ARG A 137 -0.87 41.54 4.87
N PHE A 138 -1.87 41.03 4.21
CA PHE A 138 -3.10 41.76 3.92
C PHE A 138 -3.79 42.20 5.21
N SER A 139 -3.93 41.30 6.17
CA SER A 139 -4.55 41.57 7.47
C SER A 139 -3.78 42.59 8.29
N ALA A 140 -2.46 42.67 8.11
CA ALA A 140 -1.59 43.65 8.76
C ALA A 140 -1.50 44.98 8.01
N GLY A 141 -2.22 45.13 6.89
CA GLY A 141 -2.17 46.36 6.07
C GLY A 141 -0.89 46.52 5.24
N LEU A 142 -0.12 45.46 5.02
CA LEU A 142 1.15 45.49 4.30
C LEU A 142 1.01 45.07 2.83
N GLY A 143 -0.16 44.63 2.47
CA GLY A 143 -0.45 44.17 1.11
C GLY A 143 -1.03 45.26 0.25
#